data_5da5aade4e367fc34e8c2a100d9d50a1
#
_entry.id   5da5aade4e367fc34e8c2a100d9d50a1
#
_cell.length_a   1.000
_cell.length_b   1.000
_cell.length_c   1.000
_cell.angle_alpha   90.00
_cell.angle_beta   90.00
_cell.angle_gamma   90.00
#
_symmetry.space_group_name_H-M   'P 1'
#
loop_
_entity.id
_entity.type
_entity.pdbx_description
1 polymer ?
#
loop_
_entity_poly.entity_id
_entity_poly.type
_entity_poly.pdbx_seq_one_letter_code
_entity_poly.pdbx_strand_id
1 'polypeptide(L)'
;MSSEPRPPLLCGGLEPGWSLELQASAALFTSPDAPQINYSIPDVKRAEGRRWPEILTLLAETDTALVLVRPQICSDTMSDRRYPWSIDMLTQRAGEAIALTGCCRIDERE
;
A
#
# COMPACT_ATOMS: atom_id res chain seq x y z
N MET A 1 -3.16 -11.39 -23.61
CA MET A 1 -2.76 -10.33 -22.75
C MET A 1 -2.75 -10.79 -21.30
N SER A 2 -1.65 -10.59 -20.66
CA SER A 2 -1.51 -11.08 -19.30
C SER A 2 -2.14 -10.12 -18.31
N SER A 3 -2.93 -10.65 -17.40
CA SER A 3 -3.47 -9.89 -16.29
C SER A 3 -3.00 -10.47 -14.99
N GLU A 4 -1.73 -10.81 -14.96
CA GLU A 4 -1.15 -11.39 -13.77
C GLU A 4 -1.35 -10.45 -12.58
N PRO A 5 -1.73 -10.99 -11.44
CA PRO A 5 -1.84 -10.16 -10.25
C PRO A 5 -0.46 -9.69 -9.79
N ARG A 6 -0.43 -8.56 -9.12
CA ARG A 6 0.81 -8.14 -8.51
C ARG A 6 1.20 -9.11 -7.40
N PRO A 7 2.48 -9.21 -7.08
CA PRO A 7 2.86 -10.02 -5.93
C PRO A 7 2.39 -9.38 -4.62
N PRO A 8 2.29 -10.16 -3.55
CA PRO A 8 2.04 -9.55 -2.24
C PRO A 8 3.21 -8.66 -1.85
N LEU A 9 2.90 -7.56 -1.18
CA LEU A 9 3.90 -6.54 -0.88
C LEU A 9 3.92 -6.23 0.61
N LEU A 10 5.12 -5.94 1.11
CA LEU A 10 5.32 -5.37 2.44
C LEU A 10 5.76 -3.94 2.25
N CYS A 11 4.92 -3.01 2.67
CA CYS A 11 5.14 -1.59 2.44
C CYS A 11 5.30 -0.85 3.76
N GLY A 12 5.92 0.31 3.71
CA GLY A 12 6.04 1.12 4.89
C GLY A 12 6.74 2.43 4.64
N GLY A 13 6.67 3.30 5.65
CA GLY A 13 7.34 4.57 5.67
C GLY A 13 8.02 4.76 7.02
N LEU A 14 8.95 5.71 7.06
CA LEU A 14 9.72 5.96 8.28
C LEU A 14 9.24 7.16 9.06
N GLU A 15 8.62 8.11 8.39
CA GLU A 15 8.18 9.34 9.04
C GLU A 15 6.83 9.76 8.48
N PRO A 16 5.73 9.42 9.15
CA PRO A 16 5.66 8.61 10.37
C PRO A 16 5.91 7.15 10.09
N GLY A 17 6.26 6.39 11.11
CA GLY A 17 6.45 4.95 10.98
C GLY A 17 5.13 4.24 10.80
N TRP A 18 4.99 3.50 9.70
CA TRP A 18 3.79 2.73 9.42
C TRP A 18 4.16 1.56 8.53
N SER A 19 3.31 0.55 8.52
CA SER A 19 3.50 -0.57 7.61
C SER A 19 2.15 -1.02 7.08
N LEU A 20 2.18 -1.58 5.87
CA LEU A 20 1.00 -2.12 5.22
C LEU A 20 1.39 -3.43 4.55
N GLU A 21 0.75 -4.52 4.98
CA GLU A 21 0.91 -5.81 4.32
C GLU A 21 -0.19 -5.92 3.29
N LEU A 22 0.19 -5.96 2.03
CA LEU A 22 -0.76 -5.87 0.93
C LEU A 22 -0.85 -7.21 0.23
N GLN A 23 -1.93 -7.94 0.49
CA GLN A 23 -2.19 -9.23 -0.11
C GLN A 23 -3.14 -9.06 -1.30
N ALA A 24 -3.62 -10.17 -1.85
CA ALA A 24 -4.48 -10.10 -3.02
C ALA A 24 -5.83 -9.48 -2.72
N SER A 25 -6.43 -9.82 -1.60
CA SER A 25 -7.79 -9.36 -1.29
C SER A 25 -7.91 -8.74 0.09
N ALA A 26 -6.80 -8.57 0.79
CA ALA A 26 -6.80 -8.01 2.14
C ALA A 26 -5.52 -7.23 2.38
N ALA A 27 -5.58 -6.31 3.32
CA ALA A 27 -4.41 -5.52 3.71
C ALA A 27 -4.45 -5.30 5.21
N LEU A 28 -3.27 -5.28 5.82
CA LEU A 28 -3.15 -5.03 7.25
C LEU A 28 -2.30 -3.80 7.47
N PHE A 29 -2.88 -2.78 8.04
CA PHE A 29 -2.20 -1.53 8.33
C PHE A 29 -1.81 -1.47 9.80
N THR A 30 -0.56 -1.13 10.06
CA THR A 30 -0.03 -1.04 11.41
C THR A 30 0.70 0.29 11.58
N SER A 31 0.43 0.97 12.68
CA SER A 31 1.16 2.17 13.05
C SER A 31 1.34 2.15 14.57
N PRO A 32 2.36 2.88 15.09
CA PRO A 32 2.64 2.79 16.53
C PRO A 32 1.58 3.42 17.42
N ASP A 33 0.80 4.35 16.89
CA ASP A 33 -0.10 5.14 17.73
C ASP A 33 -1.56 4.71 17.62
N ALA A 34 -1.85 3.63 16.93
CA ALA A 34 -3.24 3.25 16.69
C ALA A 34 -3.34 1.74 16.57
N PRO A 35 -4.54 1.18 16.82
CA PRO A 35 -4.75 -0.24 16.60
C PRO A 35 -4.55 -0.62 15.13
N GLN A 36 -4.25 -1.88 14.91
CA GLN A 36 -4.16 -2.41 13.55
C GLN A 36 -5.51 -2.30 12.86
N ILE A 37 -5.47 -2.07 11.56
CA ILE A 37 -6.67 -1.98 10.76
C ILE A 37 -6.62 -3.07 9.70
N ASN A 38 -7.64 -3.91 9.69
CA ASN A 38 -7.77 -4.97 8.68
C ASN A 38 -8.71 -4.45 7.59
N TYR A 39 -8.17 -4.35 6.38
CA TYR A 39 -8.92 -3.89 5.22
C TYR A 39 -9.25 -5.04 4.30
N SER A 40 -10.41 -5.00 3.68
CA SER A 40 -10.68 -5.80 2.49
C SER A 40 -10.36 -4.96 1.27
N ILE A 41 -10.11 -5.64 0.14
CA ILE A 41 -9.80 -4.97 -1.13
C ILE A 41 -10.88 -5.36 -2.13
N PRO A 42 -12.01 -4.65 -2.13
CA PRO A 42 -13.12 -5.02 -3.02
C PRO A 42 -12.91 -4.61 -4.47
N ASP A 43 -11.97 -3.70 -4.73
CA ASP A 43 -11.83 -3.19 -6.07
C ASP A 43 -10.38 -2.87 -6.38
N VAL A 44 -9.95 -3.25 -7.59
CA VAL A 44 -8.60 -3.01 -8.09
C VAL A 44 -8.75 -2.42 -9.49
N LYS A 45 -8.14 -1.27 -9.70
CA LYS A 45 -8.15 -0.60 -11.00
C LYS A 45 -6.73 -0.39 -11.49
N ARG A 46 -6.58 -0.22 -12.76
CA ARG A 46 -5.30 0.14 -13.36
C ARG A 46 -5.48 1.40 -14.15
N ALA A 47 -4.39 2.13 -14.34
CA ALA A 47 -4.43 3.32 -15.18
C ALA A 47 -4.82 2.89 -16.60
N GLU A 48 -5.61 3.71 -17.24
CA GLU A 48 -6.13 3.37 -18.55
C GLU A 48 -4.99 3.26 -19.56
N GLY A 49 -4.97 2.14 -20.28
CA GLY A 49 -3.94 1.91 -21.27
C GLY A 49 -2.59 1.52 -20.71
N ARG A 50 -2.49 1.30 -19.41
CA ARG A 50 -1.22 0.97 -18.77
C ARG A 50 -1.41 -0.09 -17.71
N ARG A 51 -0.33 -0.83 -17.44
CA ARG A 51 -0.34 -1.82 -16.39
C ARG A 51 -0.28 -1.17 -15.01
N TRP A 52 0.44 -0.06 -14.89
CA TRP A 52 0.68 0.61 -13.62
C TRP A 52 0.35 2.09 -13.71
N PRO A 53 0.02 2.73 -12.61
CA PRO A 53 -0.12 2.14 -11.28
C PRO A 53 -1.34 1.27 -11.15
N GLU A 54 -1.31 0.41 -10.15
CA GLU A 54 -2.49 -0.32 -9.74
C GLU A 54 -3.11 0.43 -8.57
N ILE A 55 -4.40 0.64 -8.62
CA ILE A 55 -5.11 1.45 -7.64
C ILE A 55 -6.10 0.54 -6.92
N LEU A 56 -5.97 0.49 -5.60
CA LEU A 56 -6.76 -0.42 -4.78
C LEU A 56 -7.64 0.37 -3.84
N THR A 57 -8.91 -0.01 -3.77
CA THR A 57 -9.82 0.52 -2.77
C THR A 57 -9.77 -0.40 -1.56
N LEU A 58 -9.50 0.17 -0.40
CA LEU A 58 -9.42 -0.56 0.85
C LEU A 58 -10.58 -0.14 1.74
N LEU A 59 -11.30 -1.13 2.26
CA LEU A 59 -12.43 -0.87 3.15
C LEU A 59 -12.26 -1.60 4.46
N ALA A 60 -12.47 -0.87 5.56
CA ALA A 60 -12.55 -1.43 6.88
C ALA A 60 -13.84 -0.93 7.50
N GLU A 61 -14.10 -1.37 8.72
CA GLU A 61 -15.37 -1.06 9.37
C GLU A 61 -15.60 0.44 9.52
N THR A 62 -14.57 1.16 9.90
CA THR A 62 -14.68 2.59 10.14
C THR A 62 -13.77 3.44 9.24
N ASP A 63 -12.93 2.80 8.45
CA ASP A 63 -11.94 3.52 7.67
C ASP A 63 -11.95 3.07 6.23
N THR A 64 -11.60 3.99 5.34
CA THR A 64 -11.38 3.67 3.93
C THR A 64 -10.03 4.19 3.52
N ALA A 65 -9.47 3.59 2.48
CA ALA A 65 -8.19 4.05 1.95
C ALA A 65 -8.12 3.79 0.46
N LEU A 66 -7.32 4.59 -0.19
CA LEU A 66 -6.99 4.42 -1.60
C LEU A 66 -5.49 4.22 -1.69
N VAL A 67 -5.07 3.16 -2.36
CA VAL A 67 -3.66 2.80 -2.44
C VAL A 67 -3.25 2.72 -3.89
N LEU A 68 -2.12 3.37 -4.22
CA LEU A 68 -1.52 3.31 -5.54
C LEU A 68 -0.16 2.66 -5.41
N VAL A 69 0.07 1.58 -6.15
CA VAL A 69 1.37 0.89 -6.14
C VAL A 69 1.89 0.74 -7.55
N ARG A 70 3.21 0.81 -7.68
CA ARG A 70 3.88 0.61 -8.97
C ARG A 70 5.27 0.04 -8.77
N PRO A 71 5.75 -0.79 -9.71
CA PRO A 71 7.13 -1.28 -9.65
C PRO A 71 8.07 -0.15 -10.09
N GLN A 72 8.55 0.58 -9.14
CA GLN A 72 9.42 1.73 -9.36
C GLN A 72 10.41 1.77 -8.22
N ILE A 73 11.69 1.93 -8.53
CA ILE A 73 12.71 1.98 -7.50
C ILE A 73 12.37 3.10 -6.52
N CYS A 74 12.34 2.76 -5.27
CA CYS A 74 11.95 3.64 -4.19
C CYS A 74 13.09 3.71 -3.19
N SER A 75 13.54 4.92 -2.89
CA SER A 75 14.65 5.11 -1.98
C SER A 75 14.16 5.49 -0.60
N ASP A 76 14.65 4.76 0.38
CA ASP A 76 14.43 5.08 1.78
C ASP A 76 15.49 6.12 2.15
N THR A 77 15.07 7.36 2.37
CA THR A 77 16.01 8.44 2.60
C THR A 77 16.78 8.31 3.91
N MET A 78 16.39 7.37 4.76
CA MET A 78 17.03 7.22 6.06
C MET A 78 18.13 6.17 6.09
N SER A 79 18.16 5.22 5.15
CA SER A 79 19.07 4.09 5.25
C SER A 79 19.75 3.70 3.95
N ASP A 80 19.70 4.52 2.91
CA ASP A 80 20.29 4.21 1.62
C ASP A 80 19.77 2.94 0.97
N ARG A 81 18.70 2.37 1.51
CA ARG A 81 18.12 1.18 0.94
C ARG A 81 17.26 1.52 -0.26
N ARG A 82 17.25 0.62 -1.23
CA ARG A 82 16.40 0.73 -2.39
C ARG A 82 15.41 -0.41 -2.41
N TYR A 83 14.18 -0.07 -2.73
CA TYR A 83 13.10 -1.04 -2.77
C TYR A 83 12.54 -1.07 -4.18
N PRO A 84 12.06 -2.23 -4.65
CA PRO A 84 11.59 -2.34 -6.04
C PRO A 84 10.22 -1.75 -6.31
N TRP A 85 9.46 -1.38 -5.28
CA TRP A 85 8.10 -0.87 -5.44
C TRP A 85 7.91 0.40 -4.65
N SER A 86 7.00 1.24 -5.13
CA SER A 86 6.61 2.45 -4.41
C SER A 86 5.11 2.42 -4.16
N ILE A 87 4.69 3.12 -3.10
CA ILE A 87 3.29 3.16 -2.69
C ILE A 87 2.92 4.56 -2.25
N ASP A 88 1.70 4.97 -2.63
CA ASP A 88 1.06 6.14 -2.06
C ASP A 88 -0.29 5.69 -1.50
N MET A 89 -0.66 6.23 -0.36
CA MET A 89 -1.88 5.84 0.32
C MET A 89 -2.59 7.06 0.83
N LEU A 90 -3.88 7.15 0.54
CA LEU A 90 -4.74 8.21 1.06
C LEU A 90 -5.79 7.54 1.92
N THR A 91 -5.80 7.87 3.21
CA THR A 91 -6.74 7.28 4.14
C THR A 91 -7.67 8.33 4.71
N GLN A 92 -8.82 7.89 5.16
CA GLN A 92 -9.77 8.71 5.91
C GLN A 92 -9.86 8.14 7.31
N ARG A 93 -9.37 8.88 8.28
CA ARG A 93 -9.42 8.47 9.67
C ARG A 93 -10.05 9.56 10.50
N ALA A 94 -11.05 9.19 11.29
CA ALA A 94 -11.71 10.13 12.18
C ALA A 94 -12.12 11.40 11.44
N GLY A 95 -12.56 11.24 10.19
CA GLY A 95 -12.99 12.37 9.39
C GLY A 95 -11.89 13.19 8.78
N GLU A 96 -10.64 12.75 8.89
CA GLU A 96 -9.50 13.50 8.40
C GLU A 96 -8.76 12.70 7.33
N ALA A 97 -8.43 13.36 6.22
CA ALA A 97 -7.69 12.74 5.15
C ALA A 97 -6.20 12.80 5.46
N ILE A 98 -5.53 11.66 5.36
CA ILE A 98 -4.11 11.55 5.64
C ILE A 98 -3.44 10.90 4.44
N ALA A 99 -2.40 11.54 3.92
CA ALA A 99 -1.64 11.01 2.79
C ALA A 99 -0.32 10.46 3.29
N LEU A 100 -0.01 9.25 2.86
CA LEU A 100 1.23 8.56 3.21
C LEU A 100 1.93 8.14 1.93
N THR A 101 3.25 8.15 1.97
CA THR A 101 4.05 7.66 0.84
C THR A 101 5.16 6.79 1.40
N GLY A 102 5.56 5.79 0.65
CA GLY A 102 6.58 4.88 1.14
C GLY A 102 7.08 3.94 0.06
N CYS A 103 7.79 2.93 0.52
CA CYS A 103 8.41 1.94 -0.34
C CYS A 103 7.91 0.55 0.00
N CYS A 104 7.99 -0.36 -0.98
CA CYS A 104 7.55 -1.74 -0.76
C CYS A 104 8.59 -2.72 -1.28
N ARG A 105 8.60 -3.88 -0.66
CA ARG A 105 9.33 -5.03 -1.16
C ARG A 105 8.34 -6.18 -1.32
N ILE A 106 8.73 -7.16 -2.10
CA ILE A 106 7.88 -8.32 -2.30
C ILE A 106 7.85 -9.13 -1.01
N ASP A 107 6.64 -9.52 -0.62
CA ASP A 107 6.45 -10.35 0.56
C ASP A 107 6.70 -11.80 0.14
N GLU A 108 7.83 -12.34 0.56
CA GLU A 108 8.22 -13.70 0.20
C GLU A 108 7.86 -14.72 1.28
N ARG A 109 7.16 -14.29 2.31
CA ARG A 109 6.70 -15.21 3.35
C ARG A 109 5.60 -16.11 2.79
N GLU A 110 5.56 -17.29 3.28
CA GLU A 110 4.55 -18.24 2.85
C GLU A 110 3.39 -18.32 3.82
#